data_625568c6aa34aae63861ec86435fe97b
#
_entry.id   625568c6aa34aae63861ec86435fe97b
#
_cell.length_a   1.000
_cell.length_b   1.000
_cell.length_c   1.000
_cell.angle_alpha   90.00
_cell.angle_beta   90.00
_cell.angle_gamma   90.00
#
_symmetry.space_group_name_H-M   'P 1'
#
loop_
_entity.id
_entity.type
_entity.pdbx_description
1 polymer ?
#
loop_
_entity_poly.entity_id
_entity_poly.type
_entity_poly.pdbx_seq_one_letter_code
_entity_poly.pdbx_strand_id
1 'polypeptide(L)'
;MLTVRTALSLTALFGLTALVGWSTVGPLGAAVVIGVSLLTSTAAYRGRVRVSLRQMGGRPIQWFEAPDLYELVDALARRAGVPTPRLYLLPGQMVNAVAVATAGSSAIGLTRPLLRLMPPDEVAAIIAHELSHIRHGDLLLNAVAAGLAGAAAVLAELGRFGVILAWLLGAPVGLGELTAALLIAAGVPTVALALR
;
A
#
# COMPACT_ATOMS: atom_id res chain seq x y z
N MET A 1 2.70 9.53 15.69
CA MET A 1 3.86 8.89 16.37
C MET A 1 3.95 7.46 15.85
N LEU A 2 5.12 7.00 15.43
CA LEU A 2 5.33 5.58 15.11
C LEU A 2 5.13 4.77 16.38
N THR A 3 4.22 3.80 16.35
CA THR A 3 4.07 2.88 17.48
C THR A 3 5.27 1.91 17.50
N VAL A 4 5.63 1.39 18.69
CA VAL A 4 6.71 0.41 18.83
C VAL A 4 6.46 -0.80 17.92
N ARG A 5 5.21 -1.24 17.80
CA ARG A 5 4.79 -2.33 16.90
C ARG A 5 5.13 -2.01 15.43
N THR A 6 4.78 -0.80 14.95
CA THR A 6 5.08 -0.37 13.58
C THR A 6 6.59 -0.31 13.33
N ALA A 7 7.36 0.22 14.29
CA ALA A 7 8.82 0.26 14.17
C ALA A 7 9.43 -1.14 14.09
N LEU A 8 9.01 -2.08 14.96
CA LEU A 8 9.47 -3.48 14.93
C LEU A 8 9.13 -4.17 13.61
N SER A 9 7.89 -4.00 13.13
CA SER A 9 7.47 -4.59 11.86
C SER A 9 8.28 -4.05 10.68
N LEU A 10 8.55 -2.75 10.64
CA LEU A 10 9.38 -2.14 9.61
C LEU A 10 10.82 -2.65 9.67
N THR A 11 11.41 -2.72 10.85
CA THR A 11 12.77 -3.24 11.04
C THR A 11 12.88 -4.70 10.59
N ALA A 12 11.90 -5.54 10.96
CA ALA A 12 11.87 -6.95 10.55
C ALA A 12 11.75 -7.08 9.01
N LEU A 13 10.91 -6.26 8.41
CA LEU A 13 10.65 -6.28 6.97
C LEU A 13 11.89 -5.86 6.16
N PHE A 14 12.54 -4.76 6.55
CA PHE A 14 13.79 -4.32 5.92
C PHE A 14 14.96 -5.28 6.19
N GLY A 15 15.03 -5.86 7.40
CA GLY A 15 16.03 -6.88 7.73
C GLY A 15 15.91 -8.14 6.88
N LEU A 16 14.67 -8.62 6.68
CA LEU A 16 14.41 -9.78 5.81
C LEU A 16 14.80 -9.49 4.35
N THR A 17 14.42 -8.32 3.83
CA THR A 17 14.79 -7.94 2.45
C THR A 17 16.30 -7.77 2.27
N ALA A 18 16.99 -7.23 3.27
CA ALA A 18 18.44 -7.13 3.28
C ALA A 18 19.12 -8.51 3.27
N LEU A 19 18.60 -9.47 4.05
CA LEU A 19 19.08 -10.84 4.11
C LEU A 19 18.95 -11.54 2.76
N VAL A 20 17.81 -11.38 2.08
CA VAL A 20 17.59 -11.90 0.73
C VAL A 20 18.59 -11.29 -0.25
N GLY A 21 18.79 -9.98 -0.25
CA GLY A 21 19.78 -9.31 -1.11
C GLY A 21 21.21 -9.78 -0.83
N TRP A 22 21.56 -9.96 0.45
CA TRP A 22 22.88 -10.49 0.85
C TRP A 22 23.11 -11.92 0.35
N SER A 23 22.10 -12.78 0.44
CA SER A 23 22.22 -14.18 -0.01
C SER A 23 22.39 -14.34 -1.52
N THR A 24 22.03 -13.31 -2.32
CA THR A 24 22.14 -13.35 -3.80
C THR A 24 23.47 -12.84 -4.32
N VAL A 25 23.87 -11.65 -3.93
CA VAL A 25 25.06 -10.93 -4.46
C VAL A 25 25.93 -10.34 -3.31
N GLY A 26 25.77 -10.83 -2.10
CA GLY A 26 26.54 -10.36 -0.94
C GLY A 26 26.16 -8.92 -0.52
N PRO A 27 27.13 -8.15 0.03
CA PRO A 27 26.85 -6.80 0.57
C PRO A 27 26.25 -5.85 -0.46
N LEU A 28 26.67 -5.96 -1.72
CA LEU A 28 26.14 -5.13 -2.81
C LEU A 28 24.66 -5.44 -3.07
N GLY A 29 24.28 -6.71 -3.08
CA GLY A 29 22.89 -7.13 -3.21
C GLY A 29 22.00 -6.59 -2.08
N ALA A 30 22.47 -6.67 -0.84
CA ALA A 30 21.76 -6.09 0.30
C ALA A 30 21.56 -4.56 0.13
N ALA A 31 22.61 -3.83 -0.27
CA ALA A 31 22.54 -2.38 -0.47
C ALA A 31 21.56 -1.99 -1.57
N VAL A 32 21.58 -2.70 -2.71
CA VAL A 32 20.67 -2.47 -3.84
C VAL A 32 19.23 -2.73 -3.43
N VAL A 33 18.94 -3.87 -2.79
CA VAL A 33 17.57 -4.22 -2.37
C VAL A 33 17.03 -3.22 -1.33
N ILE A 34 17.84 -2.83 -0.36
CA ILE A 34 17.45 -1.79 0.61
C ILE A 34 17.19 -0.45 -0.09
N GLY A 35 18.08 -0.03 -0.99
CA GLY A 35 17.94 1.23 -1.72
C GLY A 35 16.67 1.28 -2.56
N VAL A 36 16.38 0.24 -3.33
CA VAL A 36 15.15 0.13 -4.13
C VAL A 36 13.92 0.08 -3.23
N SER A 37 13.97 -0.68 -2.12
CA SER A 37 12.87 -0.77 -1.16
C SER A 37 12.57 0.57 -0.48
N LEU A 38 13.59 1.34 -0.10
CA LEU A 38 13.43 2.69 0.46
C LEU A 38 12.85 3.65 -0.58
N LEU A 39 13.34 3.60 -1.82
CA LEU A 39 12.85 4.46 -2.90
C LEU A 39 11.39 4.19 -3.21
N THR A 40 11.01 2.93 -3.41
CA THR A 40 9.62 2.52 -3.70
C THR A 40 8.69 2.80 -2.53
N SER A 41 9.13 2.54 -1.28
CA SER A 41 8.34 2.84 -0.08
C SER A 41 8.14 4.34 0.12
N THR A 42 9.19 5.15 -0.10
CA THR A 42 9.06 6.61 -0.01
C THR A 42 8.21 7.18 -1.15
N ALA A 43 8.29 6.63 -2.35
CA ALA A 43 7.43 7.00 -3.48
C ALA A 43 5.96 6.66 -3.19
N ALA A 44 5.69 5.46 -2.68
CA ALA A 44 4.35 5.04 -2.26
C ALA A 44 3.80 5.91 -1.12
N TYR A 45 4.64 6.21 -0.11
CA TYR A 45 4.25 7.04 1.03
C TYR A 45 4.02 8.52 0.65
N ARG A 46 4.82 9.05 -0.28
CA ARG A 46 4.64 10.41 -0.82
C ARG A 46 3.58 10.46 -1.91
N GLY A 47 3.14 9.30 -2.40
CA GLY A 47 2.05 9.16 -3.35
C GLY A 47 0.85 9.97 -2.88
N ARG A 48 0.27 10.75 -3.79
CA ARG A 48 -0.81 11.67 -3.44
C ARG A 48 -2.04 10.85 -3.07
N VAL A 49 -2.55 11.00 -1.85
CA VAL A 49 -3.82 10.39 -1.39
C VAL A 49 -4.94 10.53 -2.45
N ARG A 50 -4.97 11.67 -3.13
CA ARG A 50 -5.90 11.93 -4.23
C ARG A 50 -5.74 10.99 -5.42
N VAL A 51 -4.50 10.57 -5.72
CA VAL A 51 -4.23 9.70 -6.87
C VAL A 51 -4.75 8.30 -6.60
N SER A 52 -4.54 7.77 -5.39
CA SER A 52 -4.98 6.43 -5.02
C SER A 52 -6.51 6.27 -5.13
N LEU A 53 -7.30 7.13 -4.49
CA LEU A 53 -8.76 7.05 -4.55
C LEU A 53 -9.31 7.37 -5.95
N ARG A 54 -8.67 8.27 -6.72
CA ARG A 54 -9.06 8.52 -8.12
C ARG A 54 -8.75 7.34 -9.03
N GLN A 55 -7.65 6.63 -8.82
CA GLN A 55 -7.33 5.39 -9.56
C GLN A 55 -8.36 4.30 -9.28
N MET A 56 -8.97 4.29 -8.09
CA MET A 56 -10.12 3.45 -7.76
C MET A 56 -11.45 3.95 -8.36
N GLY A 57 -11.42 4.96 -9.23
CA GLY A 57 -12.61 5.57 -9.81
C GLY A 57 -13.36 6.51 -8.86
N GLY A 58 -12.76 6.87 -7.74
CA GLY A 58 -13.37 7.75 -6.73
C GLY A 58 -13.46 9.20 -7.21
N ARG A 59 -14.61 9.84 -6.97
CA ARG A 59 -14.78 11.29 -7.13
C ARG A 59 -14.81 11.97 -5.75
N PRO A 60 -14.21 13.16 -5.61
CA PRO A 60 -14.33 13.91 -4.36
C PRO A 60 -15.81 14.27 -4.11
N ILE A 61 -16.25 14.12 -2.88
CA ILE A 61 -17.50 14.69 -2.39
C ILE A 61 -17.19 16.11 -1.96
N GLN A 62 -17.98 17.08 -2.40
CA GLN A 62 -17.82 18.46 -1.95
C GLN A 62 -18.65 18.70 -0.69
N TRP A 63 -18.23 19.65 0.15
CA TRP A 63 -18.93 19.96 1.39
C TRP A 63 -20.43 20.28 1.18
N PHE A 64 -20.74 21.05 0.13
CA PHE A 64 -22.12 21.44 -0.20
C PHE A 64 -22.98 20.28 -0.75
N GLU A 65 -22.37 19.15 -1.16
CA GLU A 65 -23.10 17.96 -1.62
C GLU A 65 -23.62 17.09 -0.45
N ALA A 66 -22.92 17.12 0.69
CA ALA A 66 -23.22 16.30 1.86
C ALA A 66 -22.74 16.97 3.16
N PRO A 67 -23.35 18.11 3.56
CA PRO A 67 -22.91 18.87 4.73
C PRO A 67 -23.00 18.03 6.01
N ASP A 68 -24.07 17.29 6.23
CA ASP A 68 -24.26 16.45 7.43
C ASP A 68 -23.19 15.37 7.55
N LEU A 69 -22.78 14.77 6.42
CA LEU A 69 -21.69 13.79 6.39
C LEU A 69 -20.36 14.43 6.77
N TYR A 70 -20.11 15.65 6.30
CA TYR A 70 -18.89 16.38 6.65
C TYR A 70 -18.87 16.79 8.12
N GLU A 71 -19.98 17.22 8.68
CA GLU A 71 -20.09 17.53 10.10
C GLU A 71 -19.86 16.29 10.97
N LEU A 72 -20.43 15.16 10.60
CA LEU A 72 -20.21 13.88 11.25
C LEU A 72 -18.73 13.49 11.24
N VAL A 73 -18.10 13.51 10.06
CA VAL A 73 -16.67 13.14 9.91
C VAL A 73 -15.77 14.08 10.69
N ASP A 74 -16.05 15.37 10.68
CA ASP A 74 -15.27 16.36 11.40
C ASP A 74 -15.40 16.17 12.93
N ALA A 75 -16.60 15.90 13.44
CA ALA A 75 -16.81 15.59 14.85
C ALA A 75 -16.06 14.32 15.28
N LEU A 76 -16.11 13.27 14.47
CA LEU A 76 -15.38 12.02 14.73
C LEU A 76 -13.88 12.20 14.63
N ALA A 77 -13.37 12.96 13.65
CA ALA A 77 -11.94 13.24 13.46
C ALA A 77 -11.38 14.03 14.66
N ARG A 78 -12.11 15.05 15.14
CA ARG A 78 -11.72 15.77 16.37
C ARG A 78 -11.64 14.84 17.58
N ARG A 79 -12.61 13.95 17.77
CA ARG A 79 -12.59 12.95 18.87
C ARG A 79 -11.43 11.96 18.73
N ALA A 80 -11.09 11.58 17.50
CA ALA A 80 -9.94 10.71 17.22
C ALA A 80 -8.59 11.43 17.33
N GLY A 81 -8.56 12.77 17.40
CA GLY A 81 -7.33 13.56 17.43
C GLY A 81 -6.56 13.55 16.11
N VAL A 82 -7.27 13.45 14.98
CA VAL A 82 -6.68 13.48 13.63
C VAL A 82 -7.27 14.64 12.80
N PRO A 83 -6.52 15.16 11.83
CA PRO A 83 -7.06 16.13 10.88
C PRO A 83 -8.25 15.55 10.10
N THR A 84 -9.27 16.36 9.84
CA THR A 84 -10.44 15.94 9.07
C THR A 84 -10.03 15.47 7.68
N PRO A 85 -10.31 14.18 7.33
CA PRO A 85 -9.95 13.62 6.04
C PRO A 85 -10.84 14.16 4.92
N ARG A 86 -10.33 14.13 3.69
CA ARG A 86 -11.14 14.41 2.50
C ARG A 86 -12.04 13.23 2.19
N LEU A 87 -13.26 13.52 1.71
CA LEU A 87 -14.23 12.49 1.38
C LEU A 87 -14.27 12.23 -0.13
N TYR A 88 -14.36 10.96 -0.49
CA TYR A 88 -14.49 10.49 -1.86
C TYR A 88 -15.65 9.51 -1.97
N LEU A 89 -16.42 9.64 -3.05
CA LEU A 89 -17.43 8.66 -3.42
C LEU A 89 -16.79 7.63 -4.34
N LEU A 90 -16.76 6.38 -3.90
CA LEU A 90 -16.21 5.27 -4.67
C LEU A 90 -17.30 4.58 -5.50
N PRO A 91 -16.95 4.13 -6.72
CA PRO A 91 -17.80 3.21 -7.46
C PRO A 91 -17.84 1.86 -6.74
N GLY A 92 -18.91 1.11 -6.95
CA GLY A 92 -19.07 -0.24 -6.40
C GLY A 92 -20.49 -0.54 -5.99
N GLN A 93 -20.81 -1.83 -5.93
CA GLN A 93 -22.14 -2.36 -5.56
C GLN A 93 -22.17 -2.86 -4.12
N MET A 94 -21.02 -2.99 -3.47
CA MET A 94 -20.90 -3.48 -2.10
C MET A 94 -20.79 -2.32 -1.10
N VAL A 95 -21.31 -2.54 0.10
CA VAL A 95 -21.10 -1.66 1.24
C VAL A 95 -19.63 -1.70 1.62
N ASN A 96 -18.92 -0.59 1.41
CA ASN A 96 -17.49 -0.53 1.70
C ASN A 96 -17.03 0.90 2.02
N ALA A 97 -15.99 0.99 2.86
CA ALA A 97 -15.24 2.20 3.14
C ALA A 97 -13.74 1.89 3.08
N VAL A 98 -12.92 2.88 2.79
CA VAL A 98 -11.46 2.73 2.77
C VAL A 98 -10.81 4.05 3.17
N ALA A 99 -9.89 3.98 4.12
CA ALA A 99 -9.03 5.11 4.47
C ALA A 99 -7.72 5.05 3.71
N VAL A 100 -7.25 6.23 3.30
CA VAL A 100 -5.92 6.41 2.71
C VAL A 100 -5.27 7.61 3.41
N ALA A 101 -4.03 7.45 3.85
CA ALA A 101 -3.27 8.54 4.44
C ALA A 101 -1.82 8.53 3.96
N THR A 102 -1.24 9.73 3.89
CA THR A 102 0.18 9.97 3.66
C THR A 102 0.66 11.05 4.63
N ALA A 103 1.97 11.37 4.61
CA ALA A 103 2.49 12.47 5.41
C ALA A 103 1.75 13.79 5.13
N GLY A 104 0.90 14.20 6.05
CA GLY A 104 0.20 15.48 6.01
C GLY A 104 -1.15 15.51 5.28
N SER A 105 -1.65 14.40 4.74
CA SER A 105 -3.01 14.35 4.19
C SER A 105 -3.66 12.98 4.32
N SER A 106 -4.96 12.98 4.58
CA SER A 106 -5.77 11.76 4.65
C SER A 106 -7.07 11.93 3.87
N ALA A 107 -7.63 10.80 3.44
CA ALA A 107 -8.93 10.77 2.79
C ALA A 107 -9.65 9.47 3.13
N ILE A 108 -10.98 9.51 3.11
CA ILE A 108 -11.85 8.34 3.26
C ILE A 108 -12.70 8.23 2.00
N GLY A 109 -12.65 7.07 1.38
CA GLY A 109 -13.53 6.70 0.28
C GLY A 109 -14.72 5.90 0.82
N LEU A 110 -15.92 6.28 0.40
CA LEU A 110 -17.18 5.66 0.80
C LEU A 110 -17.95 5.24 -0.44
N THR A 111 -18.51 4.04 -0.46
CA THR A 111 -19.34 3.59 -1.58
C THR A 111 -20.76 4.11 -1.48
N ARG A 112 -21.46 4.21 -2.63
CA ARG A 112 -22.87 4.61 -2.64
C ARG A 112 -23.79 3.69 -1.82
N PRO A 113 -23.63 2.34 -1.90
CA PRO A 113 -24.44 1.45 -1.07
C PRO A 113 -24.25 1.70 0.42
N LEU A 114 -23.03 2.00 0.89
CA LEU A 114 -22.79 2.34 2.29
C LEU A 114 -23.62 3.53 2.74
N LEU A 115 -23.62 4.61 1.97
CA LEU A 115 -24.34 5.84 2.30
C LEU A 115 -25.86 5.74 2.14
N ARG A 116 -26.36 4.77 1.36
CA ARG A 116 -27.80 4.62 1.09
C ARG A 116 -28.49 3.55 1.92
N LEU A 117 -27.77 2.47 2.24
CA LEU A 117 -28.35 1.27 2.84
C LEU A 117 -28.09 1.18 4.34
N MET A 118 -27.02 1.83 4.83
CA MET A 118 -26.66 1.76 6.25
C MET A 118 -27.32 2.88 7.04
N PRO A 119 -27.79 2.58 8.26
CA PRO A 119 -28.26 3.59 9.21
C PRO A 119 -27.13 4.59 9.55
N PRO A 120 -27.47 5.84 9.91
CA PRO A 120 -26.46 6.88 10.20
C PRO A 120 -25.48 6.52 11.31
N ASP A 121 -25.90 5.80 12.32
CA ASP A 121 -25.06 5.31 13.43
C ASP A 121 -24.07 4.24 12.98
N GLU A 122 -24.47 3.35 12.08
CA GLU A 122 -23.54 2.36 11.48
C GLU A 122 -22.54 3.04 10.53
N VAL A 123 -22.98 4.03 9.75
CA VAL A 123 -22.06 4.84 8.93
C VAL A 123 -21.05 5.55 9.83
N ALA A 124 -21.49 6.12 10.96
CA ALA A 124 -20.60 6.75 11.94
C ALA A 124 -19.60 5.77 12.54
N ALA A 125 -20.03 4.55 12.86
CA ALA A 125 -19.16 3.50 13.41
C ALA A 125 -18.08 3.07 12.38
N ILE A 126 -18.46 2.90 11.10
CA ILE A 126 -17.54 2.56 10.02
C ILE A 126 -16.52 3.69 9.82
N ILE A 127 -16.96 4.95 9.77
CA ILE A 127 -16.07 6.10 9.64
C ILE A 127 -15.12 6.20 10.84
N ALA A 128 -15.61 5.97 12.07
CA ALA A 128 -14.78 5.96 13.27
C ALA A 128 -13.69 4.85 13.21
N HIS A 129 -14.06 3.70 12.65
CA HIS A 129 -13.11 2.60 12.41
C HIS A 129 -12.01 3.03 11.43
N GLU A 130 -12.36 3.63 10.29
CA GLU A 130 -11.40 4.14 9.31
C GLU A 130 -10.48 5.25 9.89
N LEU A 131 -11.05 6.14 10.71
CA LEU A 131 -10.27 7.16 11.42
C LEU A 131 -9.27 6.56 12.42
N SER A 132 -9.59 5.41 13.01
CA SER A 132 -8.67 4.70 13.89
C SER A 132 -7.42 4.22 13.14
N HIS A 133 -7.56 3.74 11.92
CA HIS A 133 -6.42 3.36 11.05
C HIS A 133 -5.54 4.56 10.69
N ILE A 134 -6.16 5.73 10.42
CA ILE A 134 -5.42 6.99 10.22
C ILE A 134 -4.63 7.38 11.47
N ARG A 135 -5.27 7.30 12.64
CA ARG A 135 -4.64 7.65 13.93
C ARG A 135 -3.47 6.74 14.29
N HIS A 136 -3.62 5.43 14.11
CA HIS A 136 -2.59 4.44 14.49
C HIS A 136 -1.45 4.35 13.47
N GLY A 137 -1.61 4.94 12.28
CA GLY A 137 -0.59 4.92 11.25
C GLY A 137 -0.45 3.56 10.55
N ASP A 138 -1.46 2.68 10.65
CA ASP A 138 -1.46 1.35 10.01
C ASP A 138 -1.33 1.47 8.49
N LEU A 139 -1.81 2.57 7.93
CA LEU A 139 -1.69 2.90 6.51
C LEU A 139 -0.24 3.11 6.05
N LEU A 140 0.65 3.57 6.95
CA LEU A 140 2.08 3.62 6.67
C LEU A 140 2.67 2.22 6.51
N LEU A 141 2.31 1.29 7.40
CA LEU A 141 2.77 -0.10 7.33
C LEU A 141 2.32 -0.76 6.02
N ASN A 142 1.04 -0.56 5.65
CA ASN A 142 0.50 -1.07 4.39
C ASN A 142 1.21 -0.45 3.17
N ALA A 143 1.50 0.86 3.18
CA ALA A 143 2.23 1.53 2.10
C ALA A 143 3.67 1.02 1.98
N VAL A 144 4.36 0.78 3.09
CA VAL A 144 5.71 0.20 3.10
C VAL A 144 5.68 -1.25 2.63
N ALA A 145 4.72 -2.06 3.11
CA ALA A 145 4.56 -3.44 2.65
C ALA A 145 4.29 -3.52 1.14
N ALA A 146 3.41 -2.66 0.61
CA ALA A 146 3.16 -2.57 -0.83
C ALA A 146 4.40 -2.10 -1.60
N GLY A 147 5.17 -1.14 -1.08
CA GLY A 147 6.43 -0.68 -1.66
C GLY A 147 7.49 -1.79 -1.73
N LEU A 148 7.60 -2.59 -0.67
CA LEU A 148 8.51 -3.73 -0.61
C LEU A 148 8.10 -4.85 -1.57
N ALA A 149 6.80 -5.15 -1.65
CA ALA A 149 6.28 -6.10 -2.64
C ALA A 149 6.54 -5.62 -4.07
N GLY A 150 6.36 -4.32 -4.34
CA GLY A 150 6.69 -3.69 -5.62
C GLY A 150 8.19 -3.77 -5.94
N ALA A 151 9.06 -3.51 -4.97
CA ALA A 151 10.49 -3.64 -5.15
C ALA A 151 10.91 -5.08 -5.44
N ALA A 152 10.34 -6.05 -4.74
CA ALA A 152 10.59 -7.47 -4.99
C ALA A 152 10.14 -7.87 -6.40
N ALA A 153 8.99 -7.38 -6.87
CA ALA A 153 8.50 -7.60 -8.22
C ALA A 153 9.46 -7.06 -9.28
N VAL A 154 9.93 -5.81 -9.12
CA VAL A 154 10.89 -5.19 -10.04
C VAL A 154 12.20 -5.97 -10.09
N LEU A 155 12.74 -6.36 -8.93
CA LEU A 155 13.98 -7.13 -8.85
C LEU A 155 13.84 -8.51 -9.49
N ALA A 156 12.68 -9.17 -9.30
CA ALA A 156 12.36 -10.43 -9.94
C ALA A 156 12.35 -10.30 -11.48
N GLU A 157 11.71 -9.24 -12.01
CA GLU A 157 11.72 -8.96 -13.44
C GLU A 157 13.10 -8.67 -13.98
N LEU A 158 13.89 -7.85 -13.30
CA LEU A 158 15.29 -7.58 -13.70
C LEU A 158 16.13 -8.86 -13.69
N GLY A 159 15.96 -9.73 -12.68
CA GLY A 159 16.64 -11.03 -12.63
C GLY A 159 16.24 -11.91 -13.81
N ARG A 160 14.95 -11.99 -14.14
CA ARG A 160 14.44 -12.75 -15.27
C ARG A 160 15.01 -12.24 -16.61
N PHE A 161 15.02 -10.92 -16.82
CA PHE A 161 15.63 -10.33 -18.02
C PHE A 161 17.13 -10.59 -18.10
N GLY A 162 17.83 -10.52 -16.97
CA GLY A 162 19.27 -10.83 -16.89
C GLY A 162 19.57 -12.28 -17.29
N VAL A 163 18.78 -13.25 -16.83
CA VAL A 163 18.93 -14.67 -17.19
C VAL A 163 18.65 -14.90 -18.67
N ILE A 164 17.59 -14.30 -19.22
CA ILE A 164 17.26 -14.41 -20.65
C ILE A 164 18.36 -13.79 -21.51
N LEU A 165 18.86 -12.62 -21.11
CA LEU A 165 19.92 -11.93 -21.84
C LEU A 165 21.22 -12.73 -21.79
N ALA A 166 21.61 -13.28 -20.64
CA ALA A 166 22.78 -14.14 -20.49
C ALA A 166 22.69 -15.36 -21.40
N TRP A 167 21.53 -16.01 -21.46
CA TRP A 167 21.27 -17.15 -22.36
C TRP A 167 21.41 -16.75 -23.84
N LEU A 168 20.81 -15.62 -24.24
CA LEU A 168 20.90 -15.09 -25.61
C LEU A 168 22.34 -14.75 -26.03
N LEU A 169 23.17 -14.32 -25.08
CA LEU A 169 24.59 -14.00 -25.29
C LEU A 169 25.49 -15.25 -25.19
N GLY A 170 24.93 -16.45 -25.06
CA GLY A 170 25.68 -17.70 -25.00
C GLY A 170 26.37 -17.97 -23.68
N ALA A 171 26.01 -17.23 -22.60
CA ALA A 171 26.54 -17.53 -21.27
C ALA A 171 25.95 -18.88 -20.75
N PRO A 172 26.78 -19.68 -20.06
CA PRO A 172 26.28 -20.94 -19.47
C PRO A 172 25.32 -20.62 -18.32
N VAL A 173 24.01 -20.69 -18.60
CA VAL A 173 22.96 -20.56 -17.61
C VAL A 173 22.53 -21.96 -17.17
N GLY A 174 22.69 -22.27 -15.88
CA GLY A 174 22.32 -23.56 -15.32
C GLY A 174 20.79 -23.74 -15.23
N LEU A 175 20.33 -25.00 -15.26
CA LEU A 175 18.91 -25.32 -15.09
C LEU A 175 18.34 -24.78 -13.76
N GLY A 176 19.17 -24.70 -12.71
CA GLY A 176 18.78 -24.14 -11.41
C GLY A 176 18.46 -22.64 -11.46
N GLU A 177 19.21 -21.88 -12.25
CA GLU A 177 18.98 -20.44 -12.43
C GLU A 177 17.72 -20.16 -13.26
N LEU A 178 17.48 -20.97 -14.29
CA LEU A 178 16.24 -20.93 -15.10
C LEU A 178 15.01 -21.30 -14.27
N THR A 179 15.10 -22.35 -13.46
CA THR A 179 13.98 -22.77 -12.59
C THR A 179 13.72 -21.73 -11.50
N ALA A 180 14.75 -21.14 -10.90
CA ALA A 180 14.60 -20.07 -9.92
C ALA A 180 13.93 -18.83 -10.55
N ALA A 181 14.35 -18.42 -11.74
CA ALA A 181 13.74 -17.29 -12.46
C ALA A 181 12.27 -17.55 -12.80
N LEU A 182 11.91 -18.77 -13.20
CA LEU A 182 10.53 -19.16 -13.47
C LEU A 182 9.67 -19.23 -12.20
N LEU A 183 10.19 -19.74 -11.09
CA LEU A 183 9.48 -19.78 -9.80
C LEU A 183 9.22 -18.37 -9.25
N ILE A 184 10.19 -17.47 -9.36
CA ILE A 184 10.03 -16.07 -8.98
C ILE A 184 8.97 -15.40 -9.87
N ALA A 185 9.01 -15.63 -11.18
CA ALA A 185 8.01 -15.10 -12.11
C ALA A 185 6.59 -15.63 -11.86
N ALA A 186 6.45 -16.87 -11.41
CA ALA A 186 5.16 -17.45 -11.05
C ALA A 186 4.64 -16.98 -9.67
N GLY A 187 5.55 -16.68 -8.72
CA GLY A 187 5.19 -16.26 -7.36
C GLY A 187 4.74 -14.80 -7.23
N VAL A 188 5.24 -13.90 -8.06
CA VAL A 188 4.92 -12.47 -8.00
C VAL A 188 3.44 -12.14 -8.26
N PRO A 189 2.75 -12.74 -9.25
CA PRO A 189 1.32 -12.50 -9.47
C PRO A 189 0.44 -12.98 -8.32
N THR A 190 0.82 -14.06 -7.65
CA THR A 190 0.03 -14.64 -6.55
C THR A 190 0.06 -13.78 -5.29
N VAL A 191 1.18 -13.16 -4.97
CA VAL A 191 1.30 -12.21 -3.84
C VAL A 191 0.51 -10.92 -4.13
N ALA A 192 0.56 -10.43 -5.35
CA ALA A 192 -0.20 -9.24 -5.76
C ALA A 192 -1.73 -9.48 -5.78
N LEU A 193 -2.17 -10.72 -6.03
CA LEU A 193 -3.58 -11.12 -5.97
C LEU A 193 -4.08 -11.34 -4.53
N ALA A 194 -3.23 -11.80 -3.63
CA ALA A 194 -3.57 -12.02 -2.22
C ALA A 194 -3.67 -10.71 -1.41
N LEU A 195 -3.14 -9.61 -1.94
CA LEU A 195 -3.17 -8.27 -1.32
C LEU A 195 -4.29 -7.36 -1.88
N ARG A 196 -5.16 -7.88 -2.74
CA ARG A 196 -6.35 -7.22 -3.28
C ARG A 196 -7.59 -7.64 -2.53
#